data_f47d03736ab4ca4e2d7131e1130e07c0
#
_entry.id   f47d03736ab4ca4e2d7131e1130e07c0
#
_cell.length_a   1.000
_cell.length_b   1.000
_cell.length_c   1.000
_cell.angle_alpha   90.00
_cell.angle_beta   90.00
_cell.angle_gamma   90.00
#
_symmetry.space_group_name_H-M   'P 1'
#
loop_
_entity.id
_entity.type
_entity.pdbx_description
1 polymer ?
#
loop_
_entity_poly.entity_id
_entity_poly.type
_entity_poly.pdbx_seq_one_letter_code
_entity_poly.pdbx_strand_id
1 'polypeptide(L)'
;MKRVYNFNAGPSPMPLEVLEAMKNDLTDFKGTGMGITEISHRSKEFQDMLDETKALLHELMHLDDDYEIVFIQGGGTMQFLMTAYNFLHTRAAYADTGVWAHKARNSAAFFGEAYDANSAADRNYSYIPDTYEVKPGTDYLYLCANNTIYGTEYWKFPKVNVPLICDMSSDILSRDIDFSQFDMIWAGIQKNLGAAGVALAILKRSLLATARTDIPEFLQYQTFVKKDSTFNTPPVFCIYSLNRMLHWIKNMGGLPAIEERNKVKARLIYDVIDTSDGFYKGHAEKEARSRMNVTFNLANAEMEADFVAKAKANDFIGVKGHRLVGGLRISLYNAVTPEAAEALADFMKEYMRVNG
;
A
#
# COMPACT_ATOMS: atom_id res chain seq x y z
N MET A 1 27.38 -2.97 9.66
CA MET A 1 26.92 -4.10 8.82
C MET A 1 26.47 -3.53 7.49
N LYS A 2 26.95 -4.07 6.35
CA LYS A 2 26.47 -3.64 5.03
C LYS A 2 25.05 -4.20 4.83
N ARG A 3 24.08 -3.35 4.52
CA ARG A 3 22.71 -3.78 4.16
C ARG A 3 22.61 -3.97 2.65
N VAL A 4 21.83 -4.98 2.23
CA VAL A 4 21.45 -5.14 0.82
C VAL A 4 20.42 -4.09 0.41
N TYR A 5 20.34 -3.78 -0.87
CA TYR A 5 19.28 -2.99 -1.46
C TYR A 5 18.03 -3.84 -1.63
N ASN A 6 16.99 -3.55 -0.85
CA ASN A 6 15.77 -4.36 -0.79
C ASN A 6 14.64 -3.71 -1.58
N PHE A 7 14.25 -4.31 -2.70
CA PHE A 7 13.15 -3.90 -3.58
C PHE A 7 11.94 -4.84 -3.52
N ASN A 8 11.78 -5.57 -2.42
CA ASN A 8 10.63 -6.46 -2.23
C ASN A 8 9.30 -5.70 -2.23
N ALA A 9 8.29 -6.30 -2.84
CA ALA A 9 6.95 -5.72 -2.96
C ALA A 9 6.07 -5.85 -1.70
N GLY A 10 6.62 -6.42 -0.63
CA GLY A 10 5.97 -6.55 0.68
C GLY A 10 6.18 -7.95 1.29
N PRO A 11 6.64 -8.05 2.56
CA PRO A 11 7.13 -6.91 3.37
C PRO A 11 8.26 -6.14 2.71
N SER A 12 8.24 -4.82 2.86
CA SER A 12 9.21 -3.90 2.27
C SER A 12 10.30 -3.49 3.28
N PRO A 13 11.37 -2.82 2.84
CA PRO A 13 12.34 -2.26 3.79
C PRO A 13 11.69 -1.21 4.71
N MET A 14 12.29 -1.02 5.88
CA MET A 14 12.07 0.14 6.75
C MET A 14 13.36 0.97 6.82
N PRO A 15 13.26 2.28 7.08
CA PRO A 15 14.43 3.14 7.28
C PRO A 15 15.33 2.60 8.38
N LEU A 16 16.66 2.75 8.22
CA LEU A 16 17.62 2.20 9.21
C LEU A 16 17.42 2.85 10.58
N GLU A 17 17.23 4.17 10.62
CA GLU A 17 16.97 4.92 11.84
C GLU A 17 15.70 4.46 12.58
N VAL A 18 14.66 4.04 11.84
CA VAL A 18 13.45 3.45 12.44
C VAL A 18 13.78 2.10 13.06
N LEU A 19 14.52 1.24 12.33
CA LEU A 19 14.91 -0.08 12.85
C LEU A 19 15.83 0.02 14.07
N GLU A 20 16.73 1.00 14.12
CA GLU A 20 17.61 1.24 15.25
C GLU A 20 16.85 1.75 16.47
N ALA A 21 15.87 2.65 16.28
CA ALA A 21 14.98 3.07 17.35
C ALA A 21 14.16 1.88 17.88
N MET A 22 13.58 1.08 16.98
CA MET A 22 12.83 -0.13 17.36
C MET A 22 13.70 -1.14 18.13
N LYS A 23 14.97 -1.31 17.74
CA LYS A 23 15.92 -2.19 18.45
C LYS A 23 16.08 -1.80 19.92
N ASN A 24 16.17 -0.53 20.24
CA ASN A 24 16.30 -0.05 21.61
C ASN A 24 15.01 -0.32 22.40
N ASP A 25 13.85 -0.06 21.79
CA ASP A 25 12.54 -0.25 22.42
C ASP A 25 12.14 -1.74 22.58
N LEU A 26 12.89 -2.68 21.98
CA LEU A 26 12.67 -4.13 22.20
C LEU A 26 13.00 -4.58 23.62
N THR A 27 13.85 -3.84 24.33
CA THR A 27 14.28 -4.21 25.69
C THR A 27 13.78 -3.25 26.76
N ASP A 28 13.54 -1.99 26.42
CA ASP A 28 13.07 -0.96 27.34
C ASP A 28 12.25 0.10 26.63
N PHE A 29 10.95 -0.11 26.52
CA PHE A 29 10.05 0.85 25.89
C PHE A 29 9.77 2.02 26.83
N LYS A 30 10.23 3.21 26.45
CA LYS A 30 10.01 4.47 27.20
C LYS A 30 10.44 4.43 28.68
N GLY A 31 11.46 3.63 29.03
CA GLY A 31 11.96 3.54 30.42
C GLY A 31 11.07 2.72 31.36
N THR A 32 10.21 1.87 30.82
CA THR A 32 9.31 1.02 31.62
C THR A 32 10.00 -0.21 32.22
N GLY A 33 11.21 -0.54 31.77
CA GLY A 33 11.90 -1.79 32.08
C GLY A 33 11.31 -3.01 31.37
N MET A 34 10.37 -2.80 30.43
CA MET A 34 9.77 -3.84 29.57
C MET A 34 9.97 -3.48 28.11
N GLY A 35 10.20 -4.50 27.27
CA GLY A 35 10.24 -4.31 25.82
C GLY A 35 8.85 -4.06 25.24
N ILE A 36 8.80 -3.36 24.07
CA ILE A 36 7.51 -3.07 23.40
C ILE A 36 6.66 -4.32 23.12
N THR A 37 7.27 -5.48 22.94
CA THR A 37 6.56 -6.75 22.71
C THR A 37 5.90 -7.31 23.96
N GLU A 38 6.26 -6.80 25.15
CA GLU A 38 5.76 -7.19 26.46
C GLU A 38 4.71 -6.22 27.01
N ILE A 39 4.58 -5.03 26.37
CA ILE A 39 3.62 -3.99 26.77
C ILE A 39 2.18 -4.48 26.55
N SER A 40 1.39 -4.45 27.63
CA SER A 40 -0.02 -4.77 27.56
C SER A 40 -0.79 -3.76 26.71
N HIS A 41 -1.63 -4.24 25.81
CA HIS A 41 -2.55 -3.38 25.03
C HIS A 41 -3.61 -2.64 25.89
N ARG A 42 -3.64 -2.91 27.20
CA ARG A 42 -4.51 -2.22 28.18
C ARG A 42 -3.74 -1.25 29.05
N SER A 43 -2.43 -1.13 28.87
CA SER A 43 -1.61 -0.19 29.61
C SER A 43 -1.75 1.23 29.06
N LYS A 44 -1.39 2.20 29.91
CA LYS A 44 -1.37 3.61 29.54
C LYS A 44 -0.35 3.86 28.40
N GLU A 45 0.79 3.20 28.45
CA GLU A 45 1.87 3.34 27.48
C GLU A 45 1.43 2.93 26.07
N PHE A 46 0.63 1.86 25.98
CA PHE A 46 0.03 1.45 24.69
C PHE A 46 -1.04 2.43 24.24
N GLN A 47 -1.94 2.85 25.11
CA GLN A 47 -3.01 3.80 24.77
C GLN A 47 -2.43 5.13 24.29
N ASP A 48 -1.44 5.69 25.01
CA ASP A 48 -0.75 6.92 24.62
C ASP A 48 -0.11 6.79 23.22
N MET A 49 0.50 5.63 22.92
CA MET A 49 1.07 5.35 21.61
C MET A 49 -0.01 5.21 20.51
N LEU A 50 -1.12 4.58 20.82
CA LEU A 50 -2.26 4.41 19.90
C LEU A 50 -2.87 5.76 19.55
N ASP A 51 -3.12 6.61 20.55
CA ASP A 51 -3.66 7.96 20.38
C ASP A 51 -2.71 8.84 19.55
N GLU A 52 -1.40 8.79 19.86
CA GLU A 52 -0.36 9.48 19.09
C GLU A 52 -0.35 9.00 17.63
N THR A 53 -0.49 7.70 17.39
CA THR A 53 -0.51 7.12 16.04
C THR A 53 -1.70 7.64 15.23
N LYS A 54 -2.89 7.72 15.84
CA LYS A 54 -4.07 8.31 15.20
C LYS A 54 -3.91 9.80 14.94
N ALA A 55 -3.38 10.55 15.91
CA ALA A 55 -3.13 11.97 15.75
C ALA A 55 -2.15 12.26 14.60
N LEU A 56 -1.09 11.46 14.46
CA LEU A 56 -0.14 11.57 13.34
C LEU A 56 -0.79 11.26 11.99
N LEU A 57 -1.71 10.30 11.93
CA LEU A 57 -2.46 10.01 10.70
C LEU A 57 -3.40 11.18 10.33
N HIS A 58 -4.14 11.73 11.30
CA HIS A 58 -4.96 12.94 11.09
C HIS A 58 -4.11 14.11 10.57
N GLU A 59 -2.96 14.36 11.19
CA GLU A 59 -2.05 15.45 10.79
C GLU A 59 -1.50 15.23 9.38
N LEU A 60 -0.91 14.06 9.10
CA LEU A 60 -0.23 13.77 7.82
C LEU A 60 -1.19 13.66 6.64
N MET A 61 -2.41 13.21 6.87
CA MET A 61 -3.43 13.02 5.83
C MET A 61 -4.43 14.18 5.77
N HIS A 62 -4.28 15.20 6.61
CA HIS A 62 -5.20 16.34 6.72
C HIS A 62 -6.66 15.91 6.91
N LEU A 63 -6.88 14.85 7.71
CA LEU A 63 -8.21 14.34 8.00
C LEU A 63 -8.90 15.23 9.04
N ASP A 64 -10.19 15.50 8.84
CA ASP A 64 -11.04 16.14 9.84
C ASP A 64 -11.58 15.12 10.86
N ASP A 65 -12.40 15.63 11.80
CA ASP A 65 -12.98 14.82 12.88
C ASP A 65 -14.07 13.84 12.41
N ASP A 66 -14.46 13.85 11.12
CA ASP A 66 -15.48 12.92 10.59
C ASP A 66 -14.90 11.53 10.28
N TYR A 67 -13.59 11.36 10.37
CA TYR A 67 -12.94 10.09 10.12
C TYR A 67 -12.64 9.30 11.39
N GLU A 68 -13.01 8.03 11.38
CA GLU A 68 -12.59 7.03 12.37
C GLU A 68 -11.40 6.24 11.84
N ILE A 69 -10.40 6.03 12.70
CA ILE A 69 -9.19 5.26 12.38
C ILE A 69 -9.14 4.01 13.24
N VAL A 70 -9.01 2.85 12.59
CA VAL A 70 -8.92 1.55 13.28
C VAL A 70 -7.79 0.68 12.72
N PHE A 71 -7.24 -0.14 13.59
CA PHE A 71 -6.18 -1.10 13.29
C PHE A 71 -6.73 -2.52 13.43
N ILE A 72 -6.69 -3.29 12.33
CA ILE A 72 -7.38 -4.56 12.20
C ILE A 72 -6.39 -5.66 11.81
N GLN A 73 -6.50 -6.81 12.42
CA GLN A 73 -5.70 -7.99 12.07
C GLN A 73 -6.12 -8.57 10.72
N GLY A 74 -5.25 -9.37 10.08
CA GLY A 74 -5.56 -10.11 8.86
C GLY A 74 -5.12 -9.45 7.55
N GLY A 75 -4.60 -8.21 7.61
CA GLY A 75 -4.07 -7.49 6.44
C GLY A 75 -5.09 -7.25 5.35
N GLY A 76 -4.62 -6.90 4.12
CA GLY A 76 -5.48 -6.53 2.99
C GLY A 76 -6.46 -7.61 2.53
N THR A 77 -6.10 -8.89 2.64
CA THR A 77 -7.01 -9.99 2.26
C THR A 77 -8.27 -10.02 3.14
N MET A 78 -8.12 -9.73 4.43
CA MET A 78 -9.27 -9.61 5.32
C MET A 78 -10.11 -8.38 4.96
N GLN A 79 -9.49 -7.29 4.52
CA GLN A 79 -10.22 -6.08 4.15
C GLN A 79 -11.08 -6.26 2.89
N PHE A 80 -10.67 -7.10 1.93
CA PHE A 80 -11.55 -7.47 0.80
C PHE A 80 -12.87 -8.05 1.28
N LEU A 81 -12.81 -8.91 2.30
CA LEU A 81 -13.98 -9.55 2.90
C LEU A 81 -14.77 -8.57 3.77
N MET A 82 -14.10 -7.88 4.69
CA MET A 82 -14.75 -7.00 5.66
C MET A 82 -15.46 -5.83 4.98
N THR A 83 -14.88 -5.24 3.94
CA THR A 83 -15.53 -4.16 3.18
C THR A 83 -16.89 -4.60 2.65
N ALA A 84 -16.94 -5.75 1.99
CA ALA A 84 -18.21 -6.27 1.46
C ALA A 84 -19.19 -6.68 2.57
N TYR A 85 -18.71 -7.33 3.63
CA TYR A 85 -19.55 -7.71 4.77
C TYR A 85 -20.25 -6.52 5.43
N ASN A 86 -19.55 -5.39 5.55
CA ASN A 86 -20.09 -4.22 6.21
C ASN A 86 -20.98 -3.35 5.31
N PHE A 87 -20.62 -3.20 4.03
CA PHE A 87 -21.19 -2.13 3.19
C PHE A 87 -21.91 -2.62 1.93
N LEU A 88 -21.85 -3.90 1.58
CA LEU A 88 -22.61 -4.44 0.45
C LEU A 88 -24.01 -4.85 0.91
N HIS A 89 -25.01 -4.05 0.56
CA HIS A 89 -26.42 -4.29 0.85
C HIS A 89 -27.18 -4.86 -0.36
N THR A 90 -26.88 -4.33 -1.54
CA THR A 90 -27.54 -4.69 -2.81
C THR A 90 -26.50 -5.03 -3.86
N ARG A 91 -25.71 -4.06 -4.28
CA ARG A 91 -24.66 -4.20 -5.29
C ARG A 91 -23.52 -3.26 -5.06
N ALA A 92 -22.33 -3.67 -5.51
CA ALA A 92 -21.12 -2.84 -5.47
C ALA A 92 -20.40 -2.84 -6.81
N ALA A 93 -19.85 -1.67 -7.16
CA ALA A 93 -19.07 -1.44 -8.35
C ALA A 93 -17.58 -1.59 -8.04
N TYR A 94 -16.83 -2.21 -8.94
CA TYR A 94 -15.38 -2.40 -8.83
C TYR A 94 -14.68 -1.85 -10.06
N ALA A 95 -13.62 -1.07 -9.87
CA ALA A 95 -12.75 -0.68 -10.96
C ALA A 95 -11.73 -1.81 -11.19
N ASP A 96 -11.92 -2.60 -12.26
CA ASP A 96 -11.05 -3.74 -12.58
C ASP A 96 -9.75 -3.24 -13.25
N THR A 97 -8.81 -2.82 -12.42
CA THR A 97 -7.46 -2.39 -12.83
C THR A 97 -6.40 -3.44 -12.55
N GLY A 98 -6.78 -4.66 -12.18
CA GLY A 98 -5.86 -5.79 -12.00
C GLY A 98 -6.23 -6.75 -10.88
N VAL A 99 -5.29 -7.63 -10.55
CA VAL A 99 -5.50 -8.79 -9.68
C VAL A 99 -6.11 -8.45 -8.32
N TRP A 100 -5.71 -7.33 -7.70
CA TRP A 100 -6.18 -6.98 -6.36
C TRP A 100 -7.64 -6.51 -6.38
N ALA A 101 -8.02 -5.66 -7.33
CA ALA A 101 -9.40 -5.25 -7.53
C ALA A 101 -10.29 -6.47 -7.87
N HIS A 102 -9.80 -7.35 -8.73
CA HIS A 102 -10.49 -8.60 -9.08
C HIS A 102 -10.72 -9.51 -7.86
N LYS A 103 -9.73 -9.66 -6.97
CA LYS A 103 -9.88 -10.42 -5.73
C LYS A 103 -10.89 -9.79 -4.78
N ALA A 104 -10.89 -8.46 -4.65
CA ALA A 104 -11.86 -7.75 -3.85
C ALA A 104 -13.29 -7.97 -4.36
N ARG A 105 -13.52 -7.82 -5.68
CA ARG A 105 -14.81 -8.11 -6.32
C ARG A 105 -15.26 -9.56 -6.09
N ASN A 106 -14.35 -10.52 -6.28
CA ASN A 106 -14.69 -11.94 -6.09
C ASN A 106 -15.04 -12.26 -4.63
N SER A 107 -14.41 -11.58 -3.67
CA SER A 107 -14.78 -11.71 -2.24
C SER A 107 -16.16 -11.11 -1.98
N ALA A 108 -16.51 -9.99 -2.62
CA ALA A 108 -17.80 -9.34 -2.49
C ALA A 108 -18.95 -10.15 -3.09
N ALA A 109 -18.68 -10.90 -4.17
CA ALA A 109 -19.69 -11.72 -4.85
C ALA A 109 -20.34 -12.81 -3.96
N PHE A 110 -19.75 -13.10 -2.79
CA PHE A 110 -20.38 -13.96 -1.78
C PHE A 110 -21.54 -13.29 -1.02
N PHE A 111 -21.65 -11.95 -1.06
CA PHE A 111 -22.57 -11.17 -0.23
C PHE A 111 -23.64 -10.43 -1.02
N GLY A 112 -23.45 -10.23 -2.32
CA GLY A 112 -24.37 -9.52 -3.18
C GLY A 112 -23.87 -9.41 -4.61
N GLU A 113 -24.51 -8.58 -5.43
CA GLU A 113 -24.06 -8.32 -6.79
C GLU A 113 -22.76 -7.50 -6.75
N ALA A 114 -21.69 -8.06 -7.29
CA ALA A 114 -20.41 -7.37 -7.49
C ALA A 114 -20.08 -7.34 -8.98
N TYR A 115 -19.93 -6.13 -9.55
CA TYR A 115 -19.72 -5.96 -10.99
C TYR A 115 -18.57 -5.01 -11.29
N ASP A 116 -18.01 -5.11 -12.49
CA ASP A 116 -16.97 -4.19 -12.95
C ASP A 116 -17.61 -2.90 -13.48
N ALA A 117 -17.25 -1.77 -12.88
CA ALA A 117 -17.62 -0.44 -13.37
C ALA A 117 -16.83 -0.05 -14.61
N ASN A 118 -15.67 -0.63 -14.77
CA ASN A 118 -14.78 -0.56 -15.94
C ASN A 118 -13.76 -1.71 -15.87
N SER A 119 -12.97 -1.89 -16.91
CA SER A 119 -11.85 -2.84 -16.89
C SER A 119 -10.71 -2.37 -17.79
N ALA A 120 -9.47 -2.57 -17.35
CA ALA A 120 -8.25 -2.37 -18.13
C ALA A 120 -7.68 -3.70 -18.70
N ALA A 121 -8.44 -4.79 -18.63
CA ALA A 121 -8.00 -6.13 -19.06
C ALA A 121 -7.72 -6.21 -20.57
N ASP A 122 -8.38 -5.39 -21.38
CA ASP A 122 -8.20 -5.31 -22.84
C ASP A 122 -6.76 -4.98 -23.27
N ARG A 123 -6.02 -4.22 -22.42
CA ARG A 123 -4.59 -3.90 -22.61
C ARG A 123 -3.72 -4.45 -21.48
N ASN A 124 -4.09 -5.60 -20.95
CA ASN A 124 -3.36 -6.30 -19.90
C ASN A 124 -3.04 -5.40 -18.69
N TYR A 125 -4.00 -4.55 -18.30
CA TYR A 125 -3.89 -3.64 -17.14
C TYR A 125 -2.72 -2.65 -17.23
N SER A 126 -2.34 -2.22 -18.44
CA SER A 126 -1.26 -1.25 -18.66
C SER A 126 -1.68 0.21 -18.44
N TYR A 127 -2.96 0.48 -18.24
CA TYR A 127 -3.54 1.81 -18.07
C TYR A 127 -4.60 1.85 -16.98
N ILE A 128 -5.04 3.04 -16.63
CA ILE A 128 -6.18 3.28 -15.74
C ILE A 128 -7.35 3.82 -16.59
N PRO A 129 -8.51 3.15 -16.63
CA PRO A 129 -9.68 3.70 -17.31
C PRO A 129 -10.18 4.99 -16.65
N ASP A 130 -10.68 5.93 -17.43
CA ASP A 130 -11.17 7.25 -17.00
C ASP A 130 -12.71 7.33 -16.87
N THR A 131 -13.42 6.29 -17.32
CA THR A 131 -14.87 6.20 -17.27
C THR A 131 -15.33 5.07 -16.35
N TYR A 132 -16.48 5.27 -15.69
CA TYR A 132 -17.02 4.33 -14.71
C TYR A 132 -18.53 4.19 -14.92
N GLU A 133 -19.01 2.97 -15.14
CA GLU A 133 -20.44 2.66 -15.19
C GLU A 133 -20.93 2.34 -13.77
N VAL A 134 -21.55 3.30 -13.11
CA VAL A 134 -22.13 3.11 -11.77
C VAL A 134 -23.64 2.95 -11.93
N LYS A 135 -24.13 1.71 -11.72
CA LYS A 135 -25.56 1.37 -11.85
C LYS A 135 -26.39 2.02 -10.72
N PRO A 136 -27.68 2.36 -10.97
CA PRO A 136 -28.56 2.81 -9.90
C PRO A 136 -28.64 1.81 -8.73
N GLY A 137 -28.64 2.33 -7.50
CA GLY A 137 -28.68 1.50 -6.28
C GLY A 137 -27.37 0.79 -5.96
N THR A 138 -26.25 1.29 -6.49
CA THR A 138 -24.90 0.84 -6.10
C THR A 138 -24.56 1.39 -4.71
N ASP A 139 -24.13 0.50 -3.82
CA ASP A 139 -23.80 0.82 -2.43
C ASP A 139 -22.46 1.57 -2.32
N TYR A 140 -21.46 1.20 -3.15
CA TYR A 140 -20.16 1.85 -3.22
C TYR A 140 -19.41 1.53 -4.53
N LEU A 141 -18.44 2.39 -4.87
CA LEU A 141 -17.40 2.10 -5.85
C LEU A 141 -16.09 1.76 -5.12
N TYR A 142 -15.51 0.62 -5.46
CA TYR A 142 -14.22 0.17 -4.94
C TYR A 142 -13.12 0.30 -6.00
N LEU A 143 -11.94 0.76 -5.58
CA LEU A 143 -10.74 0.79 -6.41
C LEU A 143 -9.47 0.43 -5.62
N CYS A 144 -8.44 0.02 -6.35
CA CYS A 144 -7.09 -0.19 -5.83
C CYS A 144 -6.19 0.91 -6.39
N ALA A 145 -5.71 1.82 -5.54
CA ALA A 145 -5.02 3.04 -5.97
C ALA A 145 -3.72 2.78 -6.71
N ASN A 146 -3.00 1.72 -6.35
CA ASN A 146 -1.75 1.32 -6.99
C ASN A 146 -1.65 -0.18 -7.19
N ASN A 147 -1.43 -0.60 -8.43
CA ASN A 147 -1.31 -2.01 -8.80
C ASN A 147 0.13 -2.48 -8.77
N THR A 148 0.49 -3.22 -7.73
CA THR A 148 1.85 -3.72 -7.52
C THR A 148 2.32 -4.77 -8.52
N ILE A 149 1.41 -5.36 -9.29
CA ILE A 149 1.71 -6.45 -10.23
C ILE A 149 1.97 -5.89 -11.63
N TYR A 150 1.17 -4.90 -12.06
CA TYR A 150 1.26 -4.33 -13.41
C TYR A 150 1.95 -2.96 -13.44
N GLY A 151 2.17 -2.33 -12.27
CA GLY A 151 2.89 -1.07 -12.16
C GLY A 151 2.08 0.14 -12.59
N THR A 152 0.75 0.09 -12.43
CA THR A 152 -0.16 1.21 -12.69
C THR A 152 -0.63 1.85 -11.40
N GLU A 153 -0.84 3.18 -11.40
CA GLU A 153 -1.24 3.99 -10.26
C GLU A 153 -2.27 5.03 -10.67
N TYR A 154 -3.26 5.28 -9.81
CA TYR A 154 -4.24 6.34 -10.01
C TYR A 154 -3.63 7.71 -9.72
N TRP A 155 -3.55 8.58 -10.73
CA TRP A 155 -3.15 9.99 -10.57
C TRP A 155 -4.35 10.91 -10.39
N LYS A 156 -5.52 10.47 -10.83
CA LYS A 156 -6.81 11.14 -10.62
C LYS A 156 -7.81 10.09 -10.18
N PHE A 157 -8.57 10.40 -9.14
CA PHE A 157 -9.62 9.54 -8.65
C PHE A 157 -10.97 9.93 -9.23
N PRO A 158 -11.89 8.97 -9.47
CA PRO A 158 -13.20 9.26 -10.03
C PRO A 158 -14.05 10.11 -9.08
N LYS A 159 -14.83 11.02 -9.65
CA LYS A 159 -15.90 11.72 -8.95
C LYS A 159 -17.21 10.97 -9.21
N VAL A 160 -17.74 10.31 -8.21
CA VAL A 160 -18.97 9.51 -8.28
C VAL A 160 -19.96 9.92 -7.19
N ASN A 161 -21.25 9.60 -7.40
CA ASN A 161 -22.31 9.94 -6.45
C ASN A 161 -22.62 8.78 -5.47
N VAL A 162 -21.66 7.89 -5.27
CA VAL A 162 -21.73 6.77 -4.32
C VAL A 162 -20.47 6.79 -3.47
N PRO A 163 -20.48 6.18 -2.28
CA PRO A 163 -19.28 6.08 -1.45
C PRO A 163 -18.07 5.52 -2.21
N LEU A 164 -16.91 6.17 -2.07
CA LEU A 164 -15.66 5.75 -2.70
C LEU A 164 -14.77 5.05 -1.68
N ILE A 165 -14.51 3.76 -1.92
CA ILE A 165 -13.65 2.90 -1.07
C ILE A 165 -12.36 2.56 -1.79
N CYS A 166 -11.23 2.79 -1.16
CA CYS A 166 -9.92 2.67 -1.77
C CYS A 166 -8.96 1.77 -1.00
N ASP A 167 -8.41 0.74 -1.69
CA ASP A 167 -7.21 0.03 -1.26
C ASP A 167 -5.98 0.86 -1.61
N MET A 168 -5.34 1.43 -0.59
CA MET A 168 -4.08 2.17 -0.71
C MET A 168 -2.89 1.39 -0.14
N SER A 169 -2.95 0.08 -0.02
CA SER A 169 -1.88 -0.70 0.62
C SER A 169 -0.48 -0.42 0.07
N SER A 170 -0.36 -0.05 -1.19
CA SER A 170 0.96 0.11 -1.83
C SER A 170 1.35 1.54 -2.16
N ASP A 171 0.48 2.52 -1.91
CA ASP A 171 0.78 3.93 -2.16
C ASP A 171 0.33 4.89 -1.04
N ILE A 172 -0.24 4.36 0.05
CA ILE A 172 -0.62 5.18 1.20
C ILE A 172 0.59 5.98 1.72
N LEU A 173 0.38 7.28 1.99
CA LEU A 173 1.40 8.22 2.44
C LEU A 173 2.65 8.29 1.53
N SER A 174 2.50 7.99 0.24
CA SER A 174 3.57 8.11 -0.76
C SER A 174 3.61 9.47 -1.44
N ARG A 175 2.53 10.22 -1.34
CA ARG A 175 2.32 11.53 -1.97
C ARG A 175 1.25 12.32 -1.22
N ASP A 176 1.23 13.62 -1.46
CA ASP A 176 0.20 14.51 -0.94
C ASP A 176 -1.01 14.51 -1.88
N ILE A 177 -2.14 14.02 -1.37
CA ILE A 177 -3.43 13.99 -2.09
C ILE A 177 -4.55 14.47 -1.17
N ASP A 178 -5.65 14.90 -1.76
CA ASP A 178 -6.88 15.18 -1.00
C ASP A 178 -7.52 13.86 -0.56
N PHE A 179 -7.31 13.46 0.69
CA PHE A 179 -7.88 12.25 1.26
C PHE A 179 -9.38 12.40 1.56
N SER A 180 -9.93 13.62 1.61
CA SER A 180 -11.35 13.87 1.89
C SER A 180 -12.30 13.33 0.82
N GLN A 181 -11.79 13.06 -0.38
CA GLN A 181 -12.56 12.48 -1.48
C GLN A 181 -12.97 11.01 -1.28
N PHE A 182 -12.37 10.32 -0.29
CA PHE A 182 -12.67 8.91 -0.01
C PHE A 182 -13.59 8.79 1.21
N ASP A 183 -14.57 7.90 1.12
CA ASP A 183 -15.41 7.55 2.26
C ASP A 183 -14.78 6.45 3.11
N MET A 184 -13.93 5.63 2.50
CA MET A 184 -13.06 4.69 3.19
C MET A 184 -11.74 4.51 2.47
N ILE A 185 -10.67 4.51 3.24
CA ILE A 185 -9.33 4.07 2.83
C ILE A 185 -8.93 2.90 3.72
N TRP A 186 -8.30 1.89 3.14
CA TRP A 186 -7.62 0.90 3.94
C TRP A 186 -6.27 0.53 3.32
N ALA A 187 -5.36 0.05 4.15
CA ALA A 187 -4.01 -0.32 3.73
C ALA A 187 -3.43 -1.42 4.61
N GLY A 188 -2.87 -2.45 3.98
CA GLY A 188 -1.94 -3.34 4.66
C GLY A 188 -0.62 -2.60 4.93
N ILE A 189 -0.21 -2.49 6.19
CA ILE A 189 0.90 -1.60 6.57
C ILE A 189 2.29 -2.08 6.13
N GLN A 190 2.47 -3.34 5.76
CA GLN A 190 3.77 -3.96 5.47
C GLN A 190 4.48 -3.46 4.20
N LYS A 191 3.93 -2.49 3.50
CA LYS A 191 4.53 -1.89 2.30
C LYS A 191 5.15 -0.53 2.63
N ASN A 192 4.34 0.49 2.92
CA ASN A 192 4.83 1.84 3.21
C ASN A 192 4.94 2.19 4.69
N LEU A 193 4.27 1.44 5.58
CA LEU A 193 3.95 1.93 6.90
C LEU A 193 4.52 1.13 8.08
N GLY A 194 5.09 -0.07 7.86
CA GLY A 194 5.68 -0.82 8.97
C GLY A 194 5.71 -2.34 8.80
N ALA A 195 5.60 -3.07 9.90
CA ALA A 195 5.66 -4.53 9.92
C ALA A 195 4.35 -5.18 9.47
N ALA A 196 4.43 -6.39 8.91
CA ALA A 196 3.25 -7.16 8.51
C ALA A 196 2.41 -7.61 9.72
N GLY A 197 1.07 -7.61 9.60
CA GLY A 197 0.16 -8.12 10.63
C GLY A 197 -1.09 -7.26 10.86
N VAL A 198 -1.08 -6.00 10.41
CA VAL A 198 -2.18 -5.04 10.56
C VAL A 198 -2.62 -4.50 9.22
N ALA A 199 -3.92 -4.28 9.08
CA ALA A 199 -4.50 -3.33 8.15
C ALA A 199 -4.93 -2.07 8.91
N LEU A 200 -4.55 -0.91 8.40
CA LEU A 200 -5.10 0.37 8.76
C LEU A 200 -6.41 0.54 7.99
N ALA A 201 -7.50 0.94 8.65
CA ALA A 201 -8.72 1.38 7.99
C ALA A 201 -9.14 2.76 8.52
N ILE A 202 -9.48 3.65 7.61
CA ILE A 202 -9.88 5.04 7.85
C ILE A 202 -11.23 5.22 7.17
N LEU A 203 -12.27 5.54 7.95
CA LEU A 203 -13.65 5.53 7.48
C LEU A 203 -14.36 6.82 7.89
N LYS A 204 -15.13 7.42 6.99
CA LYS A 204 -16.08 8.48 7.37
C LYS A 204 -17.18 7.91 8.27
N ARG A 205 -17.57 8.68 9.28
CA ARG A 205 -18.69 8.32 10.17
C ARG A 205 -20.00 8.12 9.41
N SER A 206 -20.22 8.88 8.34
CA SER A 206 -21.38 8.73 7.46
C SER A 206 -21.43 7.34 6.80
N LEU A 207 -20.32 6.85 6.25
CA LEU A 207 -20.25 5.49 5.72
C LEU A 207 -20.40 4.45 6.84
N LEU A 208 -19.70 4.64 7.97
CA LEU A 208 -19.77 3.71 9.10
C LEU A 208 -21.20 3.55 9.65
N ALA A 209 -22.02 4.61 9.58
CA ALA A 209 -23.43 4.56 9.99
C ALA A 209 -24.29 3.63 9.11
N THR A 210 -23.85 3.32 7.89
CA THR A 210 -24.53 2.36 6.99
C THR A 210 -24.08 0.92 7.19
N ALA A 211 -23.04 0.68 8.01
CA ALA A 211 -22.48 -0.65 8.18
C ALA A 211 -23.49 -1.64 8.76
N ARG A 212 -23.48 -2.87 8.22
CA ARG A 212 -24.31 -3.98 8.73
C ARG A 212 -23.94 -4.35 10.15
N THR A 213 -24.96 -4.65 10.94
CA THR A 213 -24.84 -5.11 12.34
C THR A 213 -25.24 -6.58 12.53
N ASP A 214 -25.80 -7.22 11.49
CA ASP A 214 -26.23 -8.61 11.46
C ASP A 214 -25.13 -9.58 10.98
N ILE A 215 -23.88 -9.19 11.17
CA ILE A 215 -22.66 -9.95 10.83
C ILE A 215 -21.84 -10.23 12.10
N PRO A 216 -20.93 -11.23 12.10
CA PRO A 216 -20.10 -11.52 13.26
C PRO A 216 -19.38 -10.28 13.79
N GLU A 217 -19.42 -10.09 15.12
CA GLU A 217 -18.92 -8.88 15.78
C GLU A 217 -17.46 -8.58 15.43
N PHE A 218 -16.60 -9.60 15.31
CA PHE A 218 -15.19 -9.46 14.91
C PHE A 218 -15.00 -8.92 13.49
N LEU A 219 -16.01 -8.98 12.64
CA LEU A 219 -15.97 -8.48 11.26
C LEU A 219 -16.62 -7.10 11.10
N GLN A 220 -17.17 -6.52 12.16
CA GLN A 220 -17.80 -5.20 12.15
C GLN A 220 -16.75 -4.09 12.38
N TYR A 221 -16.62 -3.13 11.46
CA TYR A 221 -15.79 -1.94 11.70
C TYR A 221 -16.26 -1.15 12.92
N GLN A 222 -17.58 -1.08 13.16
CA GLN A 222 -18.13 -0.42 14.34
C GLN A 222 -17.62 -1.00 15.65
N THR A 223 -17.37 -2.31 15.73
CA THR A 223 -16.79 -2.96 16.91
C THR A 223 -15.38 -2.44 17.19
N PHE A 224 -14.55 -2.35 16.16
CA PHE A 224 -13.19 -1.81 16.31
C PHE A 224 -13.19 -0.32 16.67
N VAL A 225 -14.12 0.47 16.13
CA VAL A 225 -14.29 1.88 16.53
C VAL A 225 -14.70 1.99 17.99
N LYS A 226 -15.76 1.30 18.40
CA LYS A 226 -16.27 1.31 19.79
C LYS A 226 -15.27 0.80 20.83
N LYS A 227 -14.36 -0.08 20.43
CA LYS A 227 -13.34 -0.69 21.30
C LYS A 227 -11.94 -0.14 21.05
N ASP A 228 -11.84 0.95 20.33
CA ASP A 228 -10.57 1.63 20.02
C ASP A 228 -9.49 0.65 19.54
N SER A 229 -9.83 -0.18 18.55
CA SER A 229 -8.99 -1.24 17.98
C SER A 229 -8.55 -2.33 18.96
N THR A 230 -9.06 -2.34 20.20
CA THR A 230 -8.70 -3.27 21.27
C THR A 230 -9.81 -4.26 21.61
N PHE A 231 -10.71 -4.56 20.66
CA PHE A 231 -11.76 -5.59 20.85
C PHE A 231 -11.17 -6.95 21.25
N ASN A 232 -10.09 -7.34 20.63
CA ASN A 232 -9.20 -8.44 21.02
C ASN A 232 -7.77 -7.91 21.17
N THR A 233 -6.82 -8.73 21.62
CA THR A 233 -5.42 -8.32 21.72
C THR A 233 -4.89 -7.92 20.36
N PRO A 234 -4.60 -6.63 20.11
CA PRO A 234 -4.08 -6.16 18.83
C PRO A 234 -2.61 -6.55 18.71
N PRO A 235 -2.05 -6.59 17.48
CA PRO A 235 -0.62 -6.81 17.27
C PRO A 235 0.17 -5.54 17.63
N VAL A 236 0.45 -5.36 18.92
CA VAL A 236 1.10 -4.19 19.53
C VAL A 236 2.34 -3.76 18.78
N PHE A 237 3.23 -4.71 18.45
CA PHE A 237 4.47 -4.43 17.73
C PHE A 237 4.24 -3.88 16.32
N CYS A 238 3.19 -4.33 15.63
CA CYS A 238 2.88 -3.81 14.29
C CYS A 238 2.37 -2.36 14.36
N ILE A 239 1.51 -2.05 15.34
CA ILE A 239 1.01 -0.68 15.57
C ILE A 239 2.16 0.23 15.99
N TYR A 240 3.04 -0.25 16.87
CA TYR A 240 4.27 0.46 17.23
C TYR A 240 5.16 0.74 16.02
N SER A 241 5.36 -0.24 15.13
CA SER A 241 6.16 -0.03 13.92
C SER A 241 5.55 1.04 13.01
N LEU A 242 4.22 1.08 12.89
CA LEU A 242 3.50 2.15 12.21
C LEU A 242 3.77 3.51 12.86
N ASN A 243 3.64 3.62 14.19
CA ASN A 243 3.94 4.85 14.93
C ASN A 243 5.34 5.38 14.59
N ARG A 244 6.37 4.51 14.62
CA ARG A 244 7.74 4.92 14.28
C ARG A 244 7.88 5.37 12.83
N MET A 245 7.19 4.72 11.90
CA MET A 245 7.19 5.13 10.49
C MET A 245 6.49 6.48 10.27
N LEU A 246 5.39 6.76 10.97
CA LEU A 246 4.69 8.05 10.87
C LEU A 246 5.57 9.19 11.40
N HIS A 247 6.27 8.99 12.51
CA HIS A 247 7.27 9.93 12.99
C HIS A 247 8.38 10.17 11.97
N TRP A 248 8.86 9.10 11.32
CA TRP A 248 9.86 9.23 10.27
C TRP A 248 9.35 10.07 9.09
N ILE A 249 8.13 9.79 8.59
CA ILE A 249 7.51 10.57 7.51
C ILE A 249 7.39 12.05 7.92
N LYS A 250 6.90 12.33 9.12
CA LYS A 250 6.78 13.71 9.65
C LYS A 250 8.14 14.40 9.71
N ASN A 251 9.17 13.74 10.25
CA ASN A 251 10.52 14.27 10.38
C ASN A 251 11.21 14.49 9.03
N MET A 252 10.83 13.74 7.99
CA MET A 252 11.30 13.95 6.62
C MET A 252 10.69 15.20 5.95
N GLY A 253 9.76 15.89 6.59
CA GLY A 253 9.06 17.05 6.04
C GLY A 253 7.64 16.75 5.53
N GLY A 254 7.05 15.64 5.97
CA GLY A 254 5.69 15.23 5.63
C GLY A 254 5.52 14.72 4.20
N LEU A 255 4.27 14.64 3.73
CA LEU A 255 3.93 14.06 2.43
C LEU A 255 4.55 14.80 1.24
N PRO A 256 4.66 16.14 1.22
CA PRO A 256 5.31 16.83 0.10
C PRO A 256 6.77 16.40 -0.10
N ALA A 257 7.54 16.25 0.98
CA ALA A 257 8.94 15.82 0.90
C ALA A 257 9.06 14.34 0.51
N ILE A 258 8.17 13.47 1.02
CA ILE A 258 8.09 12.06 0.63
C ILE A 258 7.75 11.93 -0.86
N GLU A 259 6.81 12.73 -1.35
CA GLU A 259 6.42 12.72 -2.77
C GLU A 259 7.58 13.09 -3.68
N GLU A 260 8.32 14.17 -3.39
CA GLU A 260 9.49 14.56 -4.19
C GLU A 260 10.57 13.48 -4.18
N ARG A 261 10.82 12.87 -3.04
CA ARG A 261 11.74 11.73 -2.92
C ARG A 261 11.29 10.54 -3.79
N ASN A 262 10.01 10.23 -3.81
CA ASN A 262 9.43 9.15 -4.61
C ASN A 262 9.48 9.47 -6.11
N LYS A 263 9.26 10.73 -6.52
CA LYS A 263 9.44 11.19 -7.91
C LYS A 263 10.87 10.98 -8.40
N VAL A 264 11.85 11.34 -7.60
CA VAL A 264 13.28 11.15 -7.94
C VAL A 264 13.59 9.68 -8.16
N LYS A 265 13.21 8.81 -7.23
CA LYS A 265 13.46 7.36 -7.32
C LYS A 265 12.82 6.73 -8.57
N ALA A 266 11.54 7.02 -8.81
CA ALA A 266 10.82 6.47 -9.94
C ALA A 266 11.42 6.95 -11.28
N ARG A 267 11.76 8.25 -11.37
CA ARG A 267 12.42 8.82 -12.56
C ARG A 267 13.72 8.12 -12.89
N LEU A 268 14.61 7.88 -11.91
CA LEU A 268 15.88 7.19 -12.12
C LEU A 268 15.72 5.84 -12.83
N ILE A 269 14.70 5.08 -12.50
CA ILE A 269 14.45 3.77 -13.11
C ILE A 269 13.73 3.92 -14.47
N TYR A 270 12.70 4.80 -14.56
CA TYR A 270 11.98 5.00 -15.81
C TYR A 270 12.84 5.62 -16.90
N ASP A 271 13.78 6.52 -16.56
CA ASP A 271 14.71 7.10 -17.52
C ASP A 271 15.59 6.02 -18.17
N VAL A 272 16.05 5.02 -17.41
CA VAL A 272 16.80 3.87 -17.98
C VAL A 272 15.91 3.06 -18.92
N ILE A 273 14.66 2.80 -18.55
CA ILE A 273 13.72 2.04 -19.39
C ILE A 273 13.45 2.81 -20.69
N ASP A 274 13.14 4.09 -20.58
CA ASP A 274 12.73 4.93 -21.74
C ASP A 274 13.87 5.23 -22.71
N THR A 275 15.13 5.20 -22.26
CA THR A 275 16.32 5.42 -23.10
C THR A 275 17.00 4.13 -23.55
N SER A 276 16.40 2.98 -23.30
CA SER A 276 17.00 1.66 -23.59
C SER A 276 16.77 1.14 -25.00
N ASP A 277 16.17 1.92 -25.91
CA ASP A 277 15.80 1.51 -27.28
C ASP A 277 15.04 0.17 -27.33
N GLY A 278 14.19 -0.08 -26.31
CA GLY A 278 13.36 -1.28 -26.20
C GLY A 278 14.06 -2.49 -25.59
N PHE A 279 15.31 -2.36 -25.11
CA PHE A 279 15.97 -3.40 -24.33
C PHE A 279 15.19 -3.72 -23.05
N TYR A 280 14.78 -2.68 -22.32
CA TYR A 280 13.80 -2.79 -21.22
C TYR A 280 12.43 -2.37 -21.74
N LYS A 281 11.44 -3.25 -21.64
CA LYS A 281 10.06 -2.99 -22.09
C LYS A 281 9.18 -2.70 -20.88
N GLY A 282 8.94 -1.42 -20.59
CA GLY A 282 8.02 -1.00 -19.53
C GLY A 282 6.60 -1.51 -19.79
N HIS A 283 5.90 -1.96 -18.75
CA HIS A 283 4.55 -2.49 -18.90
C HIS A 283 3.49 -1.38 -18.89
N ALA A 284 3.55 -0.49 -17.91
CA ALA A 284 2.55 0.56 -17.73
C ALA A 284 2.73 1.69 -18.76
N GLU A 285 1.62 2.16 -19.31
CA GLU A 285 1.58 3.38 -20.15
C GLU A 285 2.04 4.58 -19.32
N LYS A 286 2.68 5.56 -19.97
CA LYS A 286 3.38 6.67 -19.29
C LYS A 286 2.49 7.41 -18.30
N GLU A 287 1.23 7.64 -18.68
CA GLU A 287 0.23 8.37 -17.90
C GLU A 287 -0.27 7.60 -16.67
N ALA A 288 -0.08 6.27 -16.66
CA ALA A 288 -0.53 5.38 -15.59
C ALA A 288 0.63 4.81 -14.77
N ARG A 289 1.87 5.18 -15.04
CA ARG A 289 3.06 4.63 -14.36
C ARG A 289 3.03 4.84 -12.86
N SER A 290 3.24 3.76 -12.13
CA SER A 290 3.38 3.80 -10.67
C SER A 290 4.75 4.35 -10.27
N ARG A 291 4.76 5.21 -9.23
CA ARG A 291 6.00 5.59 -8.55
C ARG A 291 6.45 4.58 -7.51
N MET A 292 5.55 3.68 -7.10
CA MET A 292 5.81 2.68 -6.07
C MET A 292 6.28 1.33 -6.64
N ASN A 293 5.81 0.96 -7.84
CA ASN A 293 6.14 -0.34 -8.44
C ASN A 293 6.39 -0.18 -9.93
N VAL A 294 7.64 -0.20 -10.32
CA VAL A 294 8.05 -0.16 -11.73
C VAL A 294 8.16 -1.58 -12.26
N THR A 295 7.40 -1.89 -13.32
CA THR A 295 7.37 -3.21 -13.95
C THR A 295 7.85 -3.15 -15.38
N PHE A 296 8.66 -4.11 -15.79
CA PHE A 296 9.21 -4.19 -17.15
C PHE A 296 9.65 -5.62 -17.48
N ASN A 297 9.81 -5.89 -18.78
CA ASN A 297 10.30 -7.16 -19.30
C ASN A 297 11.61 -6.96 -20.07
N LEU A 298 12.38 -8.03 -20.18
CA LEU A 298 13.48 -8.20 -21.10
C LEU A 298 13.05 -8.99 -22.34
N ALA A 299 13.99 -9.29 -23.23
CA ALA A 299 13.69 -9.97 -24.49
C ALA A 299 13.05 -11.36 -24.30
N ASN A 300 13.44 -12.07 -23.24
CA ASN A 300 12.94 -13.40 -22.92
C ASN A 300 13.17 -13.75 -21.43
N ALA A 301 12.55 -14.85 -21.00
CA ALA A 301 12.61 -15.33 -19.61
C ALA A 301 14.03 -15.74 -19.16
N GLU A 302 14.90 -16.19 -20.07
CA GLU A 302 16.29 -16.55 -19.76
C GLU A 302 17.10 -15.30 -19.37
N MET A 303 16.96 -14.23 -20.14
CA MET A 303 17.59 -12.94 -19.84
C MET A 303 17.03 -12.32 -18.54
N GLU A 304 15.73 -12.46 -18.25
CA GLU A 304 15.12 -12.03 -16.99
C GLU A 304 15.71 -12.82 -15.80
N ALA A 305 15.90 -14.13 -15.95
CA ALA A 305 16.51 -14.96 -14.90
C ALA A 305 17.98 -14.60 -14.65
N ASP A 306 18.75 -14.35 -15.71
CA ASP A 306 20.15 -13.88 -15.63
C ASP A 306 20.24 -12.51 -14.95
N PHE A 307 19.37 -11.57 -15.34
CA PHE A 307 19.28 -10.26 -14.67
C PHE A 307 19.06 -10.41 -13.17
N VAL A 308 18.07 -11.23 -12.75
CA VAL A 308 17.76 -11.47 -11.34
C VAL A 308 18.96 -12.07 -10.60
N ALA A 309 19.65 -13.03 -11.21
CA ALA A 309 20.82 -13.66 -10.61
C ALA A 309 22.00 -12.67 -10.44
N LYS A 310 22.29 -11.86 -11.47
CA LYS A 310 23.33 -10.83 -11.43
C LYS A 310 22.97 -9.69 -10.47
N ALA A 311 21.71 -9.27 -10.43
CA ALA A 311 21.23 -8.28 -9.46
C ALA A 311 21.47 -8.78 -8.03
N LYS A 312 21.08 -10.01 -7.72
CA LYS A 312 21.32 -10.63 -6.40
C LYS A 312 22.80 -10.70 -6.04
N ALA A 313 23.68 -11.01 -6.99
CA ALA A 313 25.13 -11.03 -6.79
C ALA A 313 25.72 -9.63 -6.49
N ASN A 314 25.00 -8.56 -6.88
CA ASN A 314 25.33 -7.17 -6.60
C ASN A 314 24.51 -6.57 -5.46
N ASP A 315 24.02 -7.38 -4.53
CA ASP A 315 23.26 -6.97 -3.35
C ASP A 315 21.87 -6.35 -3.63
N PHE A 316 21.31 -6.47 -4.84
CA PHE A 316 19.93 -6.08 -5.15
C PHE A 316 18.99 -7.28 -5.01
N ILE A 317 18.05 -7.21 -4.08
CA ILE A 317 17.08 -8.28 -3.84
C ILE A 317 15.65 -7.81 -4.13
N GLY A 318 14.76 -8.76 -4.45
CA GLY A 318 13.35 -8.48 -4.66
C GLY A 318 12.99 -7.91 -6.04
N VAL A 319 13.92 -8.01 -7.03
CA VAL A 319 13.72 -7.44 -8.39
C VAL A 319 12.94 -8.36 -9.34
N LYS A 320 12.71 -9.63 -8.98
CA LYS A 320 11.93 -10.56 -9.81
C LYS A 320 10.46 -10.13 -9.87
N GLY A 321 9.87 -10.17 -11.06
CA GLY A 321 8.46 -9.88 -11.29
C GLY A 321 7.50 -10.87 -10.63
N HIS A 322 6.21 -10.55 -10.63
CA HIS A 322 5.21 -11.40 -10.04
C HIS A 322 4.98 -12.66 -10.90
N ARG A 323 4.76 -13.82 -10.26
CA ARG A 323 4.59 -15.13 -10.93
C ARG A 323 3.50 -15.17 -12.01
N LEU A 324 2.49 -14.27 -11.94
CA LEU A 324 1.38 -14.22 -12.90
C LEU A 324 1.73 -13.51 -14.20
N VAL A 325 2.72 -12.58 -14.18
CA VAL A 325 3.05 -11.73 -15.31
C VAL A 325 4.51 -11.91 -15.77
N GLY A 326 5.35 -12.56 -14.96
CA GLY A 326 6.77 -12.68 -15.26
C GLY A 326 7.51 -11.33 -15.14
N GLY A 327 8.56 -11.18 -15.91
CA GLY A 327 9.32 -9.94 -15.99
C GLY A 327 10.06 -9.57 -14.71
N LEU A 328 10.28 -8.28 -14.55
CA LEU A 328 10.97 -7.66 -13.45
C LEU A 328 10.06 -6.65 -12.77
N ARG A 329 10.25 -6.46 -11.47
CA ARG A 329 9.50 -5.47 -10.69
C ARG A 329 10.39 -4.84 -9.65
N ILE A 330 10.50 -3.53 -9.70
CA ILE A 330 11.23 -2.73 -8.72
C ILE A 330 10.23 -2.03 -7.83
N SER A 331 10.19 -2.40 -6.55
CA SER A 331 9.30 -1.75 -5.57
C SER A 331 10.07 -0.64 -4.87
N LEU A 332 9.63 0.61 -5.08
CA LEU A 332 10.28 1.84 -4.65
C LEU A 332 9.54 2.51 -3.48
N TYR A 333 9.04 1.71 -2.53
CA TYR A 333 8.29 2.23 -1.39
C TYR A 333 9.05 3.31 -0.61
N ASN A 334 8.37 4.04 0.26
CA ASN A 334 8.88 5.25 0.91
C ASN A 334 10.27 5.08 1.52
N ALA A 335 10.55 3.94 2.14
CA ALA A 335 11.82 3.66 2.81
C ALA A 335 13.00 3.32 1.86
N VAL A 336 12.73 3.01 0.60
CA VAL A 336 13.80 2.85 -0.41
C VAL A 336 14.47 4.21 -0.62
N THR A 337 15.80 4.25 -0.54
CA THR A 337 16.51 5.51 -0.66
C THR A 337 16.77 5.89 -2.13
N PRO A 338 16.93 7.18 -2.47
CA PRO A 338 17.35 7.61 -3.80
C PRO A 338 18.66 6.97 -4.24
N GLU A 339 19.62 6.82 -3.33
CA GLU A 339 20.91 6.18 -3.60
C GLU A 339 20.75 4.70 -3.97
N ALA A 340 19.77 4.00 -3.37
CA ALA A 340 19.45 2.61 -3.74
C ALA A 340 18.86 2.53 -5.16
N ALA A 341 18.00 3.49 -5.52
CA ALA A 341 17.42 3.58 -6.87
C ALA A 341 18.48 3.95 -7.91
N GLU A 342 19.39 4.87 -7.60
CA GLU A 342 20.51 5.26 -8.44
C GLU A 342 21.46 4.08 -8.69
N ALA A 343 21.89 3.39 -7.63
CA ALA A 343 22.73 2.20 -7.75
C ALA A 343 22.09 1.11 -8.63
N LEU A 344 20.77 0.92 -8.52
CA LEU A 344 20.06 -0.02 -9.39
C LEU A 344 19.98 0.50 -10.84
N ALA A 345 19.73 1.78 -11.05
CA ALA A 345 19.72 2.38 -12.37
C ALA A 345 21.07 2.22 -13.09
N ASP A 346 22.18 2.40 -12.38
CA ASP A 346 23.52 2.20 -12.92
C ASP A 346 23.80 0.72 -13.21
N PHE A 347 23.38 -0.18 -12.34
CA PHE A 347 23.41 -1.62 -12.62
C PHE A 347 22.59 -1.97 -13.89
N MET A 348 21.42 -1.41 -14.09
CA MET A 348 20.60 -1.61 -15.29
C MET A 348 21.30 -1.12 -16.55
N LYS A 349 21.89 0.08 -16.52
CA LYS A 349 22.67 0.62 -17.65
C LYS A 349 23.84 -0.31 -18.02
N GLU A 350 24.61 -0.77 -17.03
CA GLU A 350 25.74 -1.68 -17.25
C GLU A 350 25.27 -3.05 -17.75
N TYR A 351 24.17 -3.58 -17.20
CA TYR A 351 23.58 -4.83 -17.68
C TYR A 351 23.19 -4.74 -19.15
N MET A 352 22.54 -3.64 -19.56
CA MET A 352 22.18 -3.37 -20.96
C MET A 352 23.44 -3.26 -21.83
N ARG A 353 24.47 -2.51 -21.41
CA ARG A 353 25.73 -2.35 -22.17
C ARG A 353 26.42 -3.69 -22.47
N VAL A 354 26.30 -4.68 -21.57
CA VAL A 354 26.97 -5.99 -21.71
C VAL A 354 26.13 -6.99 -22.49
N ASN A 355 24.80 -6.89 -22.45
CA ASN A 355 23.89 -7.91 -22.97
C ASN A 355 22.94 -7.38 -24.09
N GLY A 356 23.05 -6.10 -24.47
CA GLY A 356 22.27 -5.42 -25.51
C GLY A 356 22.93 -5.35 -26.88
#